data_f4156f11057a330ecaa403af071eb4be
#
_entry.id   f4156f11057a330ecaa403af071eb4be
#
_cell.length_a   1.000
_cell.length_b   1.000
_cell.length_c   1.000
_cell.angle_alpha   90.00
_cell.angle_beta   90.00
_cell.angle_gamma   90.00
#
_symmetry.space_group_name_H-M   'P 1'
#
loop_
_entity.id
_entity.type
_entity.pdbx_description
1 polymer ?
#
loop_
_entity_poly.entity_id
_entity_poly.type
_entity_poly.pdbx_seq_one_letter_code
_entity_poly.pdbx_strand_id
1 'polypeptide(L)'
;MTSLSTLATYGQTTIKKTDAILVIVLQYDFIPGGTLAVAEGDAIIKPISLLMEKFFTTGATVVCTQDWHPQGHHSFASAHGKNPYDPIEQPGIGPVLWPDHCVIGTKGAMLH
;
A
#
# COMPACT_ATOMS: atom_id res chain seq x y z
N MET A 1 -2.41 -10.17 -14.61
CA MET A 1 -3.02 -8.87 -14.20
C MET A 1 -4.51 -9.07 -13.95
N THR A 2 -5.00 -8.75 -12.77
CA THR A 2 -6.41 -8.88 -12.42
C THR A 2 -7.18 -7.66 -12.90
N SER A 3 -8.14 -7.85 -13.80
CA SER A 3 -9.06 -6.80 -14.23
C SER A 3 -10.36 -6.85 -13.41
N LEU A 4 -11.19 -5.80 -13.50
CA LEU A 4 -12.52 -5.81 -12.86
C LEU A 4 -13.39 -6.96 -13.37
N SER A 5 -13.29 -7.32 -14.66
CA SER A 5 -14.01 -8.46 -15.21
C SER A 5 -13.53 -9.79 -14.61
N THR A 6 -12.22 -9.92 -14.38
CA THR A 6 -11.66 -11.11 -13.72
C THR A 6 -12.10 -11.19 -12.26
N LEU A 7 -12.10 -10.08 -11.53
CA LEU A 7 -12.62 -10.01 -10.15
C LEU A 7 -14.11 -10.41 -10.10
N ALA A 8 -14.90 -9.97 -11.07
CA ALA A 8 -16.31 -10.31 -11.16
C ALA A 8 -16.58 -11.82 -11.39
N THR A 9 -15.61 -12.57 -11.92
CA THR A 9 -15.77 -14.02 -12.13
C THR A 9 -15.65 -14.85 -10.87
N TYR A 10 -15.05 -14.32 -9.79
CA TYR A 10 -14.92 -15.00 -8.51
C TYR A 10 -16.16 -14.87 -7.61
N GLY A 11 -17.16 -14.17 -8.05
CA GLY A 11 -18.43 -14.03 -7.35
C GLY A 11 -19.14 -12.76 -7.81
N GLN A 12 -20.45 -12.85 -7.98
CA GLN A 12 -21.27 -11.67 -8.22
C GLN A 12 -21.77 -11.14 -6.88
N THR A 13 -21.17 -10.06 -6.42
CA THR A 13 -21.58 -9.37 -5.20
C THR A 13 -22.08 -7.99 -5.56
N THR A 14 -23.31 -7.68 -5.12
CA THR A 14 -23.86 -6.34 -5.23
C THR A 14 -23.34 -5.47 -4.10
N ILE A 15 -22.76 -4.33 -4.42
CA ILE A 15 -22.27 -3.37 -3.43
C ILE A 15 -23.47 -2.69 -2.77
N LYS A 16 -23.49 -2.68 -1.44
CA LYS A 16 -24.54 -2.07 -0.61
C LYS A 16 -23.96 -0.86 0.12
N LYS A 17 -24.83 0.04 0.53
CA LYS A 17 -24.44 1.22 1.34
C LYS A 17 -23.76 0.87 2.66
N THR A 18 -24.00 -0.34 3.15
CA THR A 18 -23.38 -0.87 4.39
C THR A 18 -22.02 -1.50 4.17
N ASP A 19 -21.57 -1.63 2.91
CA ASP A 19 -20.27 -2.18 2.58
C ASP A 19 -19.17 -1.11 2.67
N ALA A 20 -17.93 -1.56 2.76
CA ALA A 20 -16.77 -0.69 2.72
C ALA A 20 -15.68 -1.31 1.84
N ILE A 21 -14.97 -0.48 1.11
CA ILE A 21 -13.71 -0.84 0.47
C ILE A 21 -12.55 -0.26 1.26
N LEU A 22 -11.57 -1.11 1.58
CA LEU A 22 -10.33 -0.68 2.20
C LEU A 22 -9.21 -0.79 1.16
N VAL A 23 -8.63 0.34 0.81
CA VAL A 23 -7.47 0.43 -0.08
C VAL A 23 -6.24 0.54 0.80
N ILE A 24 -5.47 -0.53 0.84
CA ILE A 24 -4.38 -0.70 1.78
C ILE A 24 -3.06 -0.27 1.12
N VAL A 25 -2.44 0.77 1.67
CA VAL A 25 -1.10 1.30 1.35
C VAL A 25 -0.81 1.43 -0.15
N LEU A 26 -1.77 1.91 -0.93
CA LEU A 26 -1.55 2.22 -2.34
C LEU A 26 -0.77 3.54 -2.47
N GLN A 27 0.53 3.45 -2.23
CA GLN A 27 1.45 4.57 -2.14
C GLN A 27 2.56 4.47 -3.18
N TYR A 28 3.16 5.61 -3.52
CA TYR A 28 4.19 5.66 -4.56
C TYR A 28 5.42 4.79 -4.27
N ASP A 29 5.81 4.62 -3.00
CA ASP A 29 6.97 3.79 -2.66
C ASP A 29 6.76 2.30 -2.89
N PHE A 30 5.50 1.84 -3.00
CA PHE A 30 5.18 0.43 -3.22
C PHE A 30 4.90 0.07 -4.68
N ILE A 31 4.96 1.02 -5.59
CA ILE A 31 4.81 0.76 -7.03
C ILE A 31 6.16 0.93 -7.74
N PRO A 32 6.30 0.46 -9.00
CA PRO A 32 7.55 0.61 -9.75
C PRO A 32 8.07 2.05 -9.75
N GLY A 33 9.34 2.24 -9.42
CA GLY A 33 9.97 3.54 -9.20
C GLY A 33 10.04 3.99 -7.74
N GLY A 34 9.34 3.34 -6.84
CA GLY A 34 9.39 3.60 -5.41
C GLY A 34 10.55 2.88 -4.71
N THR A 35 10.81 3.25 -3.46
CA THR A 35 11.96 2.72 -2.69
C THR A 35 11.75 1.29 -2.19
N LEU A 36 10.50 0.85 -2.09
CA LEU A 36 10.12 -0.51 -1.69
C LEU A 36 9.10 -1.09 -2.70
N ALA A 37 9.43 -0.98 -3.98
CA ALA A 37 8.53 -1.31 -5.06
C ALA A 37 8.16 -2.79 -5.11
N VAL A 38 6.88 -3.06 -5.28
CA VAL A 38 6.36 -4.37 -5.63
C VAL A 38 6.30 -4.48 -7.15
N ALA A 39 6.84 -5.55 -7.70
CA ALA A 39 6.79 -5.79 -9.14
C ALA A 39 5.33 -5.76 -9.62
N GLU A 40 5.08 -5.01 -10.69
CA GLU A 40 3.74 -4.83 -11.27
C GLU A 40 2.69 -4.22 -10.30
N GLY A 41 3.13 -3.60 -9.20
CA GLY A 41 2.22 -2.98 -8.24
C GLY A 41 1.34 -1.87 -8.82
N ASP A 42 1.78 -1.24 -9.90
CA ASP A 42 1.00 -0.25 -10.65
C ASP A 42 -0.19 -0.85 -11.41
N ALA A 43 -0.16 -2.15 -11.69
CA ALA A 43 -1.23 -2.82 -12.42
C ALA A 43 -2.57 -2.80 -11.67
N ILE A 44 -2.57 -2.64 -10.35
CA ILE A 44 -3.78 -2.62 -9.54
C ILE A 44 -4.42 -1.22 -9.42
N ILE A 45 -3.72 -0.17 -9.84
CA ILE A 45 -4.18 1.22 -9.65
C ILE A 45 -5.53 1.45 -10.34
N LYS A 46 -5.60 1.13 -11.63
CA LYS A 46 -6.83 1.33 -12.40
C LYS A 46 -8.01 0.50 -11.91
N PRO A 47 -7.87 -0.82 -11.67
CA PRO A 47 -8.93 -1.62 -11.07
C PRO A 47 -9.41 -1.08 -9.73
N ILE A 48 -8.50 -0.66 -8.85
CA ILE A 48 -8.86 -0.10 -7.55
C ILE A 48 -9.62 1.21 -7.72
N SER A 49 -9.17 2.11 -8.59
CA SER A 49 -9.85 3.38 -8.86
C SER A 49 -11.28 3.17 -9.32
N LEU A 50 -11.51 2.20 -10.21
CA LEU A 50 -12.86 1.86 -10.69
C LEU A 50 -13.73 1.27 -9.58
N LEU A 51 -13.16 0.44 -8.71
CA LEU A 51 -13.88 -0.10 -7.55
C LEU A 51 -14.24 1.00 -6.55
N MET A 52 -13.31 1.89 -6.23
CA MET A 52 -13.55 3.02 -5.34
C MET A 52 -14.72 3.88 -5.85
N GLU A 53 -14.74 4.16 -7.15
CA GLU A 53 -15.83 4.91 -7.77
C GLU A 53 -17.18 4.21 -7.61
N LYS A 54 -17.23 2.90 -7.82
CA LYS A 54 -18.46 2.10 -7.63
C LYS A 54 -18.93 2.12 -6.19
N PHE A 55 -18.04 1.95 -5.22
CA PHE A 55 -18.38 2.04 -3.81
C PHE A 55 -18.89 3.44 -3.46
N PHE A 56 -18.18 4.46 -3.89
CA PHE A 56 -18.55 5.85 -3.61
C PHE A 56 -19.92 6.21 -4.20
N THR A 57 -20.19 5.89 -5.46
CA THR A 57 -21.46 6.21 -6.13
C THR A 57 -22.63 5.42 -5.55
N THR A 58 -22.37 4.26 -4.97
CA THR A 58 -23.42 3.47 -4.25
C THR A 58 -23.72 4.06 -2.87
N GLY A 59 -22.90 4.96 -2.37
CA GLY A 59 -23.01 5.50 -1.01
C GLY A 59 -22.36 4.62 0.05
N ALA A 60 -21.53 3.68 -0.36
CA ALA A 60 -20.71 2.84 0.50
C ALA A 60 -19.48 3.59 0.99
N THR A 61 -18.80 3.04 1.99
CA THR A 61 -17.62 3.66 2.59
C THR A 61 -16.36 3.33 1.80
N VAL A 62 -15.50 4.34 1.58
CA VAL A 62 -14.18 4.18 0.98
C VAL A 62 -13.13 4.60 2.01
N VAL A 63 -12.21 3.71 2.34
CA VAL A 63 -11.12 3.95 3.29
C VAL A 63 -9.79 3.68 2.61
N CYS A 64 -8.86 4.63 2.71
CA CYS A 64 -7.48 4.44 2.26
C CYS A 64 -6.56 4.45 3.48
N THR A 65 -5.60 3.52 3.53
CA THR A 65 -4.58 3.48 4.56
C THR A 65 -3.23 3.88 3.99
N GLN A 66 -2.35 4.36 4.84
CA GLN A 66 -0.99 4.75 4.47
C GLN A 66 -0.01 4.26 5.54
N ASP A 67 1.13 3.74 5.07
CA ASP A 67 2.33 3.73 5.90
C ASP A 67 2.80 5.16 6.06
N TRP A 68 3.23 5.53 7.25
CA TRP A 68 3.54 6.92 7.59
C TRP A 68 4.66 6.96 8.60
N HIS A 69 5.91 6.89 8.11
CA HIS A 69 7.08 6.76 8.96
C HIS A 69 7.78 8.11 9.15
N PRO A 70 8.21 8.44 10.38
CA PRO A 70 9.13 9.55 10.57
C PRO A 70 10.48 9.22 9.94
N GLN A 71 11.22 10.24 9.54
CA GLN A 71 12.59 10.09 9.10
C GLN A 71 13.42 9.43 10.20
N GLY A 72 14.26 8.46 9.84
CA GLY A 72 15.09 7.73 10.80
C GLY A 72 14.34 6.70 11.65
N HIS A 73 13.16 6.25 11.17
CA HIS A 73 12.39 5.23 11.87
C HIS A 73 13.25 3.97 12.15
N HIS A 74 13.06 3.37 13.33
CA HIS A 74 13.88 2.23 13.80
C HIS A 74 13.79 0.98 12.94
N SER A 75 12.76 0.82 12.10
CA SER A 75 12.68 -0.28 11.16
C SER A 75 13.56 -0.11 9.93
N PHE A 76 14.12 1.06 9.72
CA PHE A 76 14.96 1.36 8.56
C PHE A 76 16.42 0.98 8.79
N ALA A 77 17.03 0.36 7.79
CA ALA A 77 18.45 0.01 7.82
C ALA A 77 19.34 1.23 8.04
N SER A 78 18.98 2.37 7.48
CA SER A 78 19.70 3.64 7.63
C SER A 78 19.82 4.10 9.09
N ALA A 79 18.82 3.80 9.92
CA ALA A 79 18.84 4.14 11.35
C ALA A 79 19.87 3.32 12.16
N HIS A 80 20.37 2.23 11.59
CA HIS A 80 21.32 1.31 12.24
C HIS A 80 22.69 1.29 11.53
N GLY A 81 22.90 2.10 10.51
CA GLY A 81 24.12 2.05 9.68
C GLY A 81 24.29 0.71 8.97
N LYS A 82 23.19 0.04 8.65
CA LYS A 82 23.15 -1.27 7.98
C LYS A 82 22.53 -1.15 6.59
N ASN A 83 22.52 -2.26 5.85
CA ASN A 83 21.90 -2.33 4.54
C ASN A 83 20.47 -2.83 4.62
N PRO A 84 19.58 -2.41 3.70
CA PRO A 84 18.25 -2.99 3.58
C PRO A 84 18.31 -4.52 3.55
N TYR A 85 17.35 -5.13 4.25
CA TYR A 85 17.20 -6.58 4.42
C TYR A 85 18.24 -7.25 5.31
N ASP A 86 19.18 -6.51 5.90
CA ASP A 86 20.05 -7.05 6.94
C ASP A 86 19.22 -7.55 8.12
N PRO A 87 19.59 -8.68 8.74
CA PRO A 87 18.88 -9.20 9.90
C PRO A 87 19.06 -8.29 11.13
N ILE A 88 18.05 -8.25 11.97
CA ILE A 88 18.08 -7.56 13.23
C ILE A 88 17.33 -8.37 14.29
N GLU A 89 17.91 -8.45 15.50
CA GLU A 89 17.32 -9.08 16.66
C GLU A 89 17.02 -8.02 17.73
N GLN A 90 15.89 -7.32 17.54
CA GLN A 90 15.40 -6.36 18.54
C GLN A 90 13.90 -6.57 18.76
N PRO A 91 13.40 -6.51 20.00
CA PRO A 91 11.97 -6.59 20.26
C PRO A 91 11.19 -5.52 19.50
N GLY A 92 10.14 -5.95 18.77
CA GLY A 92 9.28 -5.06 18.03
C GLY A 92 9.81 -4.62 16.65
N ILE A 93 11.00 -5.07 16.26
CA ILE A 93 11.59 -4.78 14.95
C ILE A 93 12.10 -6.08 14.33
N GLY A 94 11.99 -6.18 13.04
CA GLY A 94 12.58 -7.31 12.34
C GLY A 94 11.53 -8.34 11.87
N PRO A 95 12.00 -9.48 11.39
CA PRO A 95 13.38 -10.01 11.50
C PRO A 95 14.43 -9.33 10.62
N VAL A 96 14.02 -8.45 9.70
CA VAL A 96 14.93 -7.72 8.82
C VAL A 96 14.68 -6.22 8.88
N LEU A 97 15.69 -5.46 8.49
CA LEU A 97 15.59 -4.01 8.33
C LEU A 97 15.11 -3.66 6.91
N TRP A 98 14.38 -2.56 6.80
CA TRP A 98 13.79 -2.12 5.53
C TRP A 98 14.55 -0.92 4.94
N PRO A 99 14.48 -0.71 3.61
CA PRO A 99 14.88 0.57 3.06
C PRO A 99 13.96 1.68 3.57
N ASP A 100 14.44 2.92 3.57
CA ASP A 100 13.60 4.07 3.89
C ASP A 100 12.44 4.13 2.90
N HIS A 101 11.23 4.12 3.40
CA HIS A 101 10.02 4.15 2.58
C HIS A 101 8.88 4.85 3.33
N CYS A 102 7.97 5.41 2.57
CA CYS A 102 6.78 6.09 3.11
C CYS A 102 7.12 7.08 4.22
N VAL A 103 8.22 7.82 4.02
CA VAL A 103 8.69 8.83 4.96
C VAL A 103 7.80 10.07 4.87
N ILE A 104 7.35 10.57 6.01
CA ILE A 104 6.49 11.76 6.12
C ILE A 104 7.09 12.92 5.31
N GLY A 105 6.25 13.55 4.48
CA GLY A 105 6.66 14.69 3.65
C GLY A 105 7.30 14.33 2.31
N THR A 106 7.52 13.05 2.03
CA THR A 106 8.03 12.60 0.72
C THR A 106 6.89 12.23 -0.23
N LYS A 107 7.19 12.25 -1.54
CA LYS A 107 6.25 11.76 -2.54
C LYS A 107 5.95 10.27 -2.34
N GLY A 108 6.95 9.49 -1.91
CA GLY A 108 6.79 8.05 -1.68
C GLY A 108 5.69 7.69 -0.69
N ALA A 109 5.49 8.55 0.33
CA ALA A 109 4.45 8.37 1.34
C ALA A 109 3.05 8.76 0.86
N MET A 110 2.93 9.44 -0.28
CA MET A 110 1.62 9.87 -0.79
C MET A 110 0.84 8.69 -1.38
N LEU A 111 -0.48 8.75 -1.26
CA LEU A 111 -1.37 7.88 -2.04
C LEU A 111 -1.21 8.17 -3.53
N HIS A 112 -1.26 7.12 -4.34
CA HIS A 112 -1.16 7.23 -5.79
C HIS A 112 -2.48 7.73 -6.38
#